data_9a6307aa886df7f970daf20c4ccd704b
#
_entry.id   9a6307aa886df7f970daf20c4ccd704b
#
_cell.length_a   1.000
_cell.length_b   1.000
_cell.length_c   1.000
_cell.angle_alpha   90.00
_cell.angle_beta   90.00
_cell.angle_gamma   90.00
#
_symmetry.space_group_name_H-M   'P 1'
#
loop_
_entity.id
_entity.type
_entity.pdbx_description
1 polymer ?
#
loop_
_entity_poly.entity_id
_entity_poly.type
_entity_poly.pdbx_seq_one_letter_code
_entity_poly.pdbx_strand_id
1 'polypeptide(L)'
;MPETHSGSAKGSDTAISRVVVVGGGTAGWMAAAALSNKLKGLPISVRLIESEEIGTVGVGEATLPHIRAFNNTLGIAEPELMKSTEATFKLGIEFCDWGRIGDRYIHPFGDFGPTVNEIPFYQYWLRLQGLGDTSRLDDYSFPIIAAENCRFRHPSPDLTKIESTFGYAYQFDAMLFAPYLRAIAEGMGARRTEGRVVAVNRDGESGDIESLTMENGDTMTLDFAASTISLS
;
A
#
# COMPACT_ATOMS: atom_id res chain seq x y z
N MET A 1 46.40 39.55 -12.91
CA MET A 1 46.21 38.12 -13.12
C MET A 1 45.31 37.61 -12.01
N PRO A 2 44.00 37.36 -12.25
CA PRO A 2 43.18 36.67 -11.24
C PRO A 2 43.30 35.14 -11.43
N GLU A 3 43.58 34.50 -10.29
CA GLU A 3 43.65 33.03 -10.21
C GLU A 3 42.25 32.44 -10.34
N THR A 4 42.09 31.57 -11.31
CA THR A 4 40.89 30.79 -11.54
C THR A 4 40.87 29.61 -10.56
N HIS A 5 40.06 29.68 -9.49
CA HIS A 5 39.68 28.52 -8.70
C HIS A 5 38.73 27.63 -9.50
N SER A 6 39.29 26.59 -10.09
CA SER A 6 38.56 25.46 -10.62
C SER A 6 38.10 24.59 -9.46
N GLY A 7 36.91 24.87 -8.94
CA GLY A 7 36.19 24.00 -8.04
C GLY A 7 35.67 22.80 -8.81
N SER A 8 36.38 21.69 -8.78
CA SER A 8 35.91 20.41 -9.26
C SER A 8 34.82 19.90 -8.31
N ALA A 9 33.56 20.10 -8.68
CA ALA A 9 32.44 19.39 -8.05
C ALA A 9 32.58 17.89 -8.41
N LYS A 10 33.10 17.10 -7.49
CA LYS A 10 32.98 15.65 -7.50
C LYS A 10 31.53 15.27 -7.20
N GLY A 11 30.66 15.36 -8.18
CA GLY A 11 29.44 14.56 -8.21
C GLY A 11 29.88 13.12 -8.46
N SER A 12 29.94 12.29 -7.44
CA SER A 12 30.11 10.86 -7.64
C SER A 12 28.78 10.33 -8.21
N ASP A 13 28.76 10.14 -9.51
CA ASP A 13 27.71 9.43 -10.25
C ASP A 13 27.84 7.92 -9.91
N THR A 14 27.67 7.58 -8.63
CA THR A 14 27.69 6.18 -8.16
C THR A 14 26.31 5.61 -8.38
N ALA A 15 26.20 4.78 -9.41
CA ALA A 15 24.96 4.04 -9.69
C ALA A 15 24.53 3.25 -8.46
N ILE A 16 23.24 3.34 -8.08
CA ILE A 16 22.65 2.58 -6.99
C ILE A 16 22.77 1.07 -7.29
N SER A 17 23.36 0.33 -6.39
CA SER A 17 23.54 -1.13 -6.48
C SER A 17 22.99 -1.90 -5.26
N ARG A 18 22.81 -1.20 -4.12
CA ARG A 18 22.37 -1.78 -2.86
C ARG A 18 21.21 -0.99 -2.29
N VAL A 19 20.03 -1.60 -2.31
CA VAL A 19 18.81 -1.04 -1.74
C VAL A 19 18.49 -1.81 -0.46
N VAL A 20 18.31 -1.09 0.65
CA VAL A 20 17.95 -1.67 1.95
C VAL A 20 16.59 -1.15 2.39
N VAL A 21 15.70 -2.07 2.75
CA VAL A 21 14.40 -1.78 3.38
C VAL A 21 14.51 -2.11 4.86
N VAL A 22 14.15 -1.20 5.74
CA VAL A 22 14.17 -1.40 7.19
C VAL A 22 12.74 -1.48 7.72
N GLY A 23 12.41 -2.61 8.33
CA GLY A 23 11.11 -2.92 8.89
C GLY A 23 10.43 -4.08 8.17
N GLY A 24 10.07 -5.14 8.89
CA GLY A 24 9.55 -6.41 8.38
C GLY A 24 8.02 -6.57 8.45
N GLY A 25 7.30 -5.48 8.72
CA GLY A 25 5.83 -5.50 8.65
C GLY A 25 5.31 -5.50 7.22
N THR A 26 3.98 -5.44 7.07
CA THR A 26 3.27 -5.41 5.78
C THR A 26 3.91 -4.42 4.80
N ALA A 27 4.11 -3.17 5.21
CA ALA A 27 4.65 -2.12 4.33
C ALA A 27 6.09 -2.40 3.87
N GLY A 28 6.94 -2.95 4.75
CA GLY A 28 8.31 -3.32 4.39
C GLY A 28 8.37 -4.43 3.36
N TRP A 29 7.62 -5.51 3.56
CA TRP A 29 7.56 -6.59 2.58
C TRP A 29 6.86 -6.20 1.28
N MET A 30 5.87 -5.28 1.31
CA MET A 30 5.32 -4.67 0.10
C MET A 30 6.40 -3.91 -0.69
N ALA A 31 7.19 -3.07 0.00
CA ALA A 31 8.28 -2.32 -0.62
C ALA A 31 9.35 -3.27 -1.20
N ALA A 32 9.78 -4.27 -0.43
CA ALA A 32 10.79 -5.24 -0.88
C ALA A 32 10.31 -6.04 -2.10
N ALA A 33 9.06 -6.51 -2.11
CA ALA A 33 8.49 -7.24 -3.23
C ALA A 33 8.38 -6.36 -4.49
N ALA A 34 7.87 -5.12 -4.34
CA ALA A 34 7.76 -4.18 -5.46
C ALA A 34 9.12 -3.83 -6.07
N LEU A 35 10.12 -3.52 -5.22
CA LEU A 35 11.47 -3.22 -5.66
C LEU A 35 12.12 -4.41 -6.34
N SER A 36 12.05 -5.61 -5.75
CA SER A 36 12.62 -6.81 -6.35
C SER A 36 12.01 -7.14 -7.71
N ASN A 37 10.69 -6.92 -7.86
CA ASN A 37 10.02 -7.11 -9.13
C ASN A 37 10.46 -6.07 -10.19
N LYS A 38 10.51 -4.80 -9.81
CA LYS A 38 10.84 -3.70 -10.75
C LYS A 38 12.30 -3.64 -11.13
N LEU A 39 13.19 -4.05 -10.23
CA LEU A 39 14.63 -4.02 -10.43
C LEU A 39 15.19 -5.35 -10.96
N LYS A 40 14.33 -6.31 -11.27
CA LYS A 40 14.71 -7.61 -11.81
C LYS A 40 15.53 -7.47 -13.07
N GLY A 41 16.70 -8.13 -13.11
CA GLY A 41 17.64 -8.10 -14.23
C GLY A 41 18.62 -6.92 -14.22
N LEU A 42 18.48 -6.00 -13.28
CA LEU A 42 19.48 -4.95 -13.03
C LEU A 42 20.51 -5.43 -12.00
N PRO A 43 21.74 -4.88 -12.01
CA PRO A 43 22.78 -5.22 -11.03
C PRO A 43 22.51 -4.54 -9.66
N ILE A 44 21.27 -4.64 -9.19
CA ILE A 44 20.81 -4.01 -7.93
C ILE A 44 20.31 -5.11 -7.00
N SER A 45 20.84 -5.13 -5.79
CA SER A 45 20.41 -6.02 -4.72
C SER A 45 19.38 -5.34 -3.83
N VAL A 46 18.30 -6.05 -3.51
CA VAL A 46 17.29 -5.62 -2.52
C VAL A 46 17.45 -6.46 -1.27
N ARG A 47 17.56 -5.81 -0.12
CA ARG A 47 17.67 -6.46 1.18
C ARG A 47 16.66 -5.85 2.14
N LEU A 48 15.97 -6.69 2.92
CA LEU A 48 15.10 -6.24 4.00
C LEU A 48 15.72 -6.64 5.34
N ILE A 49 15.75 -5.71 6.29
CA ILE A 49 16.18 -5.92 7.67
C ILE A 49 14.93 -5.89 8.56
N GLU A 50 14.75 -6.94 9.34
CA GLU A 50 13.70 -7.03 10.34
C GLU A 50 14.19 -7.75 11.58
N SER A 51 13.53 -7.55 12.71
CA SER A 51 13.79 -8.28 13.95
C SER A 51 12.56 -9.07 14.36
N GLU A 52 12.70 -10.38 14.53
CA GLU A 52 11.66 -11.27 15.06
C GLU A 52 11.26 -10.89 16.48
N GLU A 53 12.17 -10.31 17.26
CA GLU A 53 11.90 -9.84 18.61
C GLU A 53 10.89 -8.66 18.62
N ILE A 54 10.97 -7.76 17.63
CA ILE A 54 10.02 -6.65 17.49
C ILE A 54 8.68 -7.19 16.97
N GLY A 55 8.72 -8.19 16.11
CA GLY A 55 7.55 -8.84 15.53
C GLY A 55 6.73 -7.95 14.59
N THR A 56 5.70 -8.52 14.00
CA THR A 56 4.68 -7.80 13.26
C THR A 56 3.52 -7.49 14.19
N VAL A 57 3.01 -6.26 14.18
CA VAL A 57 1.82 -5.92 14.96
C VAL A 57 0.65 -6.71 14.39
N GLY A 58 0.07 -7.60 15.20
CA GLY A 58 -1.06 -8.43 14.84
C GLY A 58 -2.35 -7.60 14.77
N VAL A 59 -2.68 -7.14 13.56
CA VAL A 59 -3.91 -6.38 13.28
C VAL A 59 -4.59 -6.94 12.03
N GLY A 60 -5.91 -6.76 11.96
CA GLY A 60 -6.62 -6.90 10.69
C GLY A 60 -6.32 -5.70 9.78
N GLU A 61 -5.77 -5.98 8.61
CA GLU A 61 -5.52 -4.95 7.60
C GLU A 61 -6.77 -4.74 6.74
N ALA A 62 -7.18 -3.48 6.61
CA ALA A 62 -8.28 -3.07 5.75
C ALA A 62 -7.75 -2.17 4.63
N THR A 63 -7.66 -2.71 3.42
CA THR A 63 -7.02 -2.04 2.29
C THR A 63 -7.96 -1.15 1.48
N LEU A 64 -7.39 -0.48 0.47
CA LEU A 64 -8.09 0.30 -0.55
C LEU A 64 -7.97 -0.40 -1.92
N PRO A 65 -8.82 -0.08 -2.91
CA PRO A 65 -8.82 -0.74 -4.23
C PRO A 65 -7.48 -0.76 -4.97
N HIS A 66 -6.58 0.17 -4.66
CA HIS A 66 -5.22 0.23 -5.22
C HIS A 66 -4.39 -1.03 -4.94
N ILE A 67 -4.68 -1.78 -3.87
CA ILE A 67 -3.99 -3.03 -3.55
C ILE A 67 -4.09 -4.06 -4.68
N ARG A 68 -5.17 -4.03 -5.46
CA ARG A 68 -5.36 -4.93 -6.60
C ARG A 68 -4.33 -4.68 -7.71
N ALA A 69 -4.06 -3.39 -8.01
CA ALA A 69 -3.03 -3.03 -8.99
C ALA A 69 -1.64 -3.46 -8.51
N PHE A 70 -1.36 -3.31 -7.22
CA PHE A 70 -0.13 -3.80 -6.60
C PHE A 70 0.01 -5.32 -6.75
N ASN A 71 -1.02 -6.09 -6.37
CA ASN A 71 -1.03 -7.54 -6.48
C ASN A 71 -0.85 -8.01 -7.92
N ASN A 72 -1.54 -7.38 -8.88
CA ASN A 72 -1.41 -7.67 -10.30
C ASN A 72 0.03 -7.42 -10.81
N THR A 73 0.67 -6.35 -10.34
CA THR A 73 2.06 -6.04 -10.71
C THR A 73 3.03 -7.13 -10.25
N LEU A 74 2.75 -7.77 -9.12
CA LEU A 74 3.54 -8.88 -8.58
C LEU A 74 3.13 -10.25 -9.15
N GLY A 75 2.08 -10.31 -9.97
CA GLY A 75 1.53 -11.57 -10.49
C GLY A 75 0.82 -12.43 -9.43
N ILE A 76 0.34 -11.81 -8.36
CA ILE A 76 -0.37 -12.50 -7.27
C ILE A 76 -1.78 -12.85 -7.74
N ALA A 77 -2.11 -14.14 -7.73
CA ALA A 77 -3.44 -14.63 -8.02
C ALA A 77 -4.39 -14.38 -6.83
N GLU A 78 -5.53 -13.74 -7.09
CA GLU A 78 -6.51 -13.40 -6.04
C GLU A 78 -6.96 -14.60 -5.18
N PRO A 79 -7.30 -15.79 -5.74
CA PRO A 79 -7.69 -16.93 -4.92
C PRO A 79 -6.59 -17.42 -3.98
N GLU A 80 -5.33 -17.33 -4.40
CA GLU A 80 -4.17 -17.68 -3.59
C GLU A 80 -3.95 -16.69 -2.46
N LEU A 81 -4.01 -15.39 -2.77
CA LEU A 81 -3.96 -14.33 -1.77
C LEU A 81 -5.02 -14.56 -0.69
N MET A 82 -6.29 -14.70 -1.11
CA MET A 82 -7.41 -14.85 -0.18
C MET A 82 -7.25 -16.07 0.72
N LYS A 83 -6.82 -17.19 0.16
CA LYS A 83 -6.58 -18.43 0.92
C LYS A 83 -5.42 -18.29 1.89
N SER A 84 -4.32 -17.66 1.46
CA SER A 84 -3.09 -17.56 2.27
C SER A 84 -3.17 -16.55 3.39
N THR A 85 -4.08 -15.58 3.28
CA THR A 85 -4.20 -14.45 4.22
C THR A 85 -5.55 -14.38 4.91
N GLU A 86 -6.41 -15.39 4.72
CA GLU A 86 -7.79 -15.43 5.23
C GLU A 86 -8.59 -14.19 4.83
N ALA A 87 -8.32 -13.68 3.62
CA ALA A 87 -8.88 -12.42 3.16
C ALA A 87 -10.38 -12.51 2.87
N THR A 88 -11.06 -11.39 3.08
CA THR A 88 -12.44 -11.15 2.65
C THR A 88 -12.52 -9.93 1.75
N PHE A 89 -13.59 -9.82 0.96
CA PHE A 89 -13.84 -8.67 0.10
C PHE A 89 -14.30 -7.46 0.91
N LYS A 90 -13.81 -6.29 0.54
CA LYS A 90 -14.17 -5.00 1.11
C LYS A 90 -14.74 -4.10 0.01
N LEU A 91 -15.97 -3.61 0.22
CA LEU A 91 -16.72 -2.81 -0.77
C LEU A 91 -16.80 -1.32 -0.41
N GLY A 92 -16.34 -0.95 0.76
CA GLY A 92 -16.39 0.44 1.25
C GLY A 92 -15.86 0.56 2.66
N ILE A 93 -16.07 1.74 3.24
CA ILE A 93 -15.73 2.07 4.63
C ILE A 93 -16.97 2.66 5.27
N GLU A 94 -17.39 2.10 6.39
CA GLU A 94 -18.45 2.64 7.19
C GLU A 94 -17.88 3.56 8.25
N PHE A 95 -18.44 4.76 8.35
CA PHE A 95 -18.12 5.75 9.36
C PHE A 95 -19.29 5.88 10.33
N CYS A 96 -19.04 5.61 11.61
CA CYS A 96 -19.99 5.76 12.70
C CYS A 96 -19.53 6.89 13.60
N ASP A 97 -20.47 7.74 14.03
CA ASP A 97 -20.23 8.86 14.96
C ASP A 97 -19.16 9.86 14.53
N TRP A 98 -18.85 9.92 13.23
CA TRP A 98 -17.78 10.77 12.71
C TRP A 98 -18.14 12.27 12.76
N GLY A 99 -19.35 12.64 12.37
CA GLY A 99 -19.85 14.02 12.43
C GLY A 99 -20.51 14.35 13.77
N ARG A 100 -21.44 13.52 14.17
CA ARG A 100 -22.19 13.59 15.44
C ARG A 100 -22.44 12.16 15.94
N ILE A 101 -22.66 12.02 17.24
CA ILE A 101 -23.09 10.75 17.83
C ILE A 101 -24.42 10.34 17.20
N GLY A 102 -24.49 9.13 16.67
CA GLY A 102 -25.62 8.56 15.93
C GLY A 102 -25.54 8.70 14.41
N ASP A 103 -24.62 9.51 13.88
CA ASP A 103 -24.40 9.58 12.42
C ASP A 103 -23.76 8.29 11.92
N ARG A 104 -24.23 7.82 10.78
CA ARG A 104 -23.70 6.64 10.10
C ARG A 104 -23.78 6.84 8.59
N TYR A 105 -22.68 6.61 7.89
CA TYR A 105 -22.65 6.60 6.43
C TYR A 105 -21.58 5.65 5.91
N ILE A 106 -21.76 5.15 4.70
CA ILE A 106 -20.79 4.30 4.01
C ILE A 106 -20.15 5.10 2.88
N HIS A 107 -18.82 5.14 2.85
CA HIS A 107 -18.04 5.56 1.69
C HIS A 107 -17.79 4.34 0.80
N PRO A 108 -18.53 4.16 -0.29
CA PRO A 108 -18.42 2.99 -1.15
C PRO A 108 -17.16 3.07 -2.01
N PHE A 109 -16.67 1.92 -2.44
CA PHE A 109 -15.68 1.87 -3.52
C PHE A 109 -16.38 1.87 -4.89
N GLY A 110 -17.27 2.82 -5.10
CA GLY A 110 -18.08 2.95 -6.31
C GLY A 110 -18.93 4.19 -6.31
N ASP A 111 -19.78 4.31 -7.33
CA ASP A 111 -20.57 5.49 -7.58
C ASP A 111 -21.95 5.44 -6.91
N PHE A 112 -22.54 6.62 -6.75
CA PHE A 112 -23.93 6.83 -6.38
C PHE A 112 -24.74 7.20 -7.63
N GLY A 113 -25.07 6.22 -8.45
CA GLY A 113 -25.76 6.47 -9.71
C GLY A 113 -24.90 7.14 -10.79
N PRO A 114 -25.41 7.27 -12.01
CA PRO A 114 -24.67 7.83 -13.14
C PRO A 114 -24.67 9.36 -13.12
N THR A 115 -23.64 9.97 -13.71
CA THR A 115 -23.68 11.38 -14.12
C THR A 115 -24.63 11.54 -15.32
N VAL A 116 -25.56 12.47 -15.25
CA VAL A 116 -26.55 12.77 -16.31
C VAL A 116 -26.39 14.22 -16.72
N ASN A 117 -26.20 14.49 -18.02
CA ASN A 117 -25.97 15.84 -18.55
C ASN A 117 -24.87 16.60 -17.79
N GLU A 118 -23.74 15.95 -17.53
CA GLU A 118 -22.59 16.49 -16.79
C GLU A 118 -22.88 16.84 -15.30
N ILE A 119 -24.09 16.52 -14.83
CA ILE A 119 -24.48 16.77 -13.44
C ILE A 119 -24.36 15.44 -12.65
N PRO A 120 -23.58 15.40 -11.55
CA PRO A 120 -23.48 14.22 -10.70
C PRO A 120 -24.83 13.82 -10.11
N PHE A 121 -25.09 12.52 -9.99
CA PHE A 121 -26.35 11.97 -9.53
C PHE A 121 -26.84 12.55 -8.19
N TYR A 122 -25.95 12.79 -7.23
CA TYR A 122 -26.32 13.30 -5.90
C TYR A 122 -27.03 14.68 -5.97
N GLN A 123 -26.81 15.49 -7.00
CA GLN A 123 -27.52 16.76 -7.18
C GLN A 123 -29.00 16.54 -7.51
N TYR A 124 -29.30 15.50 -8.31
CA TYR A 124 -30.69 15.10 -8.59
C TYR A 124 -31.35 14.56 -7.33
N TRP A 125 -30.65 13.73 -6.57
CA TRP A 125 -31.13 13.21 -5.31
C TRP A 125 -31.43 14.33 -4.30
N LEU A 126 -30.53 15.32 -4.11
CA LEU A 126 -30.79 16.48 -3.25
C LEU A 126 -32.06 17.25 -3.67
N ARG A 127 -32.28 17.41 -4.98
CA ARG A 127 -33.49 18.05 -5.47
C ARG A 127 -34.75 17.24 -5.16
N LEU A 128 -34.69 15.92 -5.30
CA LEU A 128 -35.80 15.03 -4.94
C LEU A 128 -36.11 15.09 -3.46
N GLN A 129 -35.09 15.12 -2.59
CA GLN A 129 -35.28 15.31 -1.13
C GLN A 129 -36.05 16.61 -0.85
N GLY A 130 -35.71 17.70 -1.53
CA GLY A 130 -36.43 18.98 -1.42
C GLY A 130 -37.90 18.93 -1.92
N LEU A 131 -38.26 17.91 -2.68
CA LEU A 131 -39.64 17.64 -3.14
C LEU A 131 -40.38 16.60 -2.29
N GLY A 132 -39.75 16.12 -1.19
CA GLY A 132 -40.36 15.18 -0.25
C GLY A 132 -40.00 13.71 -0.48
N ASP A 133 -39.05 13.42 -1.36
CA ASP A 133 -38.50 12.06 -1.48
C ASP A 133 -37.77 11.65 -0.19
N THR A 134 -37.90 10.41 0.22
CA THR A 134 -37.34 9.88 1.48
C THR A 134 -36.31 8.77 1.23
N SER A 135 -35.92 8.55 -0.03
CA SER A 135 -34.89 7.56 -0.37
C SER A 135 -33.52 7.96 0.21
N ARG A 136 -32.76 6.98 0.64
CA ARG A 136 -31.39 7.20 1.08
C ARG A 136 -30.49 7.32 -0.16
N LEU A 137 -29.42 8.13 -0.10
CA LEU A 137 -28.42 8.17 -1.16
C LEU A 137 -27.77 6.78 -1.35
N ASP A 138 -27.61 6.04 -0.28
CA ASP A 138 -27.05 4.68 -0.24
C ASP A 138 -27.84 3.69 -1.12
N ASP A 139 -29.17 3.88 -1.28
CA ASP A 139 -30.04 3.04 -2.09
C ASP A 139 -29.67 3.08 -3.59
N TYR A 140 -28.86 4.07 -3.99
CA TYR A 140 -28.37 4.25 -5.36
C TYR A 140 -26.92 3.81 -5.54
N SER A 141 -26.34 3.11 -4.57
CA SER A 141 -24.97 2.58 -4.65
C SER A 141 -24.96 1.06 -4.61
N PHE A 142 -24.61 0.43 -5.73
CA PHE A 142 -24.53 -1.02 -5.82
C PHE A 142 -23.63 -1.65 -4.75
N PRO A 143 -22.38 -1.14 -4.50
CA PRO A 143 -21.51 -1.74 -3.49
C PRO A 143 -22.04 -1.57 -2.06
N ILE A 144 -22.78 -0.52 -1.73
CA ILE A 144 -23.41 -0.36 -0.41
C ILE A 144 -24.49 -1.42 -0.21
N ILE A 145 -25.41 -1.54 -1.17
CA ILE A 145 -26.49 -2.53 -1.11
C ILE A 145 -25.92 -3.95 -1.03
N ALA A 146 -24.87 -4.23 -1.80
CA ALA A 146 -24.21 -5.53 -1.77
C ALA A 146 -23.56 -5.80 -0.39
N ALA A 147 -22.87 -4.82 0.20
CA ALA A 147 -22.24 -4.93 1.50
C ALA A 147 -23.27 -5.13 2.63
N GLU A 148 -24.34 -4.34 2.66
CA GLU A 148 -25.43 -4.45 3.65
C GLU A 148 -26.14 -5.82 3.60
N ASN A 149 -26.14 -6.48 2.45
CA ASN A 149 -26.70 -7.81 2.25
C ASN A 149 -25.68 -8.95 2.31
N CYS A 150 -24.44 -8.69 2.73
CA CYS A 150 -23.35 -9.67 2.75
C CYS A 150 -23.17 -10.39 1.41
N ARG A 151 -23.24 -9.65 0.30
CA ARG A 151 -23.09 -10.15 -1.07
C ARG A 151 -21.88 -9.55 -1.73
N PHE A 152 -21.25 -10.34 -2.58
CA PHE A 152 -20.16 -9.91 -3.43
C PHE A 152 -20.29 -10.49 -4.84
N ARG A 153 -19.90 -9.71 -5.82
CA ARG A 153 -19.71 -10.12 -7.20
C ARG A 153 -18.51 -9.34 -7.76
N HIS A 154 -17.70 -9.95 -8.59
CA HIS A 154 -16.63 -9.22 -9.26
C HIS A 154 -17.19 -8.14 -10.20
N PRO A 155 -16.55 -6.96 -10.29
CA PRO A 155 -16.91 -5.94 -11.25
C PRO A 155 -16.95 -6.46 -12.68
N SER A 156 -17.97 -6.03 -13.43
CA SER A 156 -18.11 -6.38 -14.85
C SER A 156 -17.19 -5.52 -15.71
N PRO A 157 -16.52 -6.08 -16.73
CA PRO A 157 -15.85 -5.28 -17.74
C PRO A 157 -16.82 -4.58 -18.70
N ASP A 158 -18.08 -4.98 -18.73
CA ASP A 158 -19.14 -4.38 -19.53
C ASP A 158 -19.68 -3.11 -18.86
N LEU A 159 -19.29 -1.94 -19.37
CA LEU A 159 -19.64 -0.64 -18.81
C LEU A 159 -21.15 -0.30 -18.85
N THR A 160 -21.95 -1.09 -19.54
CA THR A 160 -23.41 -0.91 -19.56
C THR A 160 -24.11 -1.53 -18.36
N LYS A 161 -23.38 -2.34 -17.59
CA LYS A 161 -23.90 -3.02 -16.39
C LYS A 161 -23.60 -2.23 -15.13
N ILE A 162 -24.52 -2.25 -14.18
CA ILE A 162 -24.34 -1.61 -12.89
C ILE A 162 -23.12 -2.17 -12.13
N GLU A 163 -22.80 -3.44 -12.32
CA GLU A 163 -21.62 -4.09 -11.72
C GLU A 163 -20.28 -3.57 -12.25
N SER A 164 -20.27 -2.66 -13.24
CA SER A 164 -19.05 -1.96 -13.68
C SER A 164 -18.76 -0.70 -12.89
N THR A 165 -19.68 -0.23 -12.04
CA THR A 165 -19.62 1.09 -11.39
C THR A 165 -18.88 1.08 -10.05
N PHE A 166 -18.22 -0.03 -9.70
CA PHE A 166 -17.52 -0.15 -8.43
C PHE A 166 -16.18 -0.88 -8.53
N GLY A 167 -15.32 -0.63 -7.55
CA GLY A 167 -14.14 -1.40 -7.25
C GLY A 167 -14.30 -2.19 -5.95
N TYR A 168 -13.25 -2.87 -5.54
CA TYR A 168 -13.20 -3.56 -4.26
C TYR A 168 -11.76 -3.66 -3.76
N ALA A 169 -11.63 -3.94 -2.49
CA ALA A 169 -10.36 -4.21 -1.82
C ALA A 169 -10.50 -5.47 -0.95
N TYR A 170 -9.56 -5.65 -0.03
CA TYR A 170 -9.55 -6.80 0.87
C TYR A 170 -9.42 -6.34 2.31
N GLN A 171 -9.92 -7.19 3.20
CA GLN A 171 -9.55 -7.22 4.60
C GLN A 171 -8.86 -8.56 4.83
N PHE A 172 -7.71 -8.56 5.48
CA PHE A 172 -6.92 -9.77 5.73
C PHE A 172 -6.15 -9.68 7.05
N ASP A 173 -5.62 -10.80 7.48
CA ASP A 173 -4.73 -10.87 8.64
C ASP A 173 -3.32 -10.43 8.24
N ALA A 174 -2.81 -9.35 8.88
CA ALA A 174 -1.47 -8.83 8.66
C ALA A 174 -0.39 -9.84 9.03
N MET A 175 -0.64 -10.68 10.02
CA MET A 175 0.29 -11.73 10.45
C MET A 175 0.47 -12.81 9.37
N LEU A 176 -0.52 -13.01 8.51
CA LEU A 176 -0.44 -13.93 7.38
C LEU A 176 0.07 -13.24 6.11
N PHE A 177 -0.26 -11.96 5.93
CA PHE A 177 0.10 -11.24 4.71
C PHE A 177 1.60 -10.90 4.62
N ALA A 178 2.23 -10.50 5.71
CA ALA A 178 3.66 -10.19 5.70
C ALA A 178 4.55 -11.41 5.36
N PRO A 179 4.36 -12.61 5.96
CA PRO A 179 5.07 -13.81 5.53
C PRO A 179 4.77 -14.25 4.10
N TYR A 180 3.53 -14.07 3.64
CA TYR A 180 3.13 -14.36 2.27
C TYR A 180 3.90 -13.48 1.27
N LEU A 181 3.96 -12.16 1.51
CA LEU A 181 4.74 -11.22 0.70
C LEU A 181 6.25 -11.49 0.78
N ARG A 182 6.76 -11.89 1.95
CA ARG A 182 8.15 -12.30 2.13
C ARG A 182 8.51 -13.42 1.17
N ALA A 183 7.72 -14.50 1.14
CA ALA A 183 7.99 -15.63 0.26
C ALA A 183 8.03 -15.19 -1.23
N ILE A 184 7.15 -14.28 -1.64
CA ILE A 184 7.13 -13.72 -2.99
C ILE A 184 8.38 -12.88 -3.25
N ALA A 185 8.75 -11.97 -2.34
CA ALA A 185 9.90 -11.09 -2.48
C ALA A 185 11.22 -11.89 -2.54
N GLU A 186 11.39 -12.89 -1.66
CA GLU A 186 12.55 -13.79 -1.64
C GLU A 186 12.63 -14.61 -2.95
N GLY A 187 11.48 -15.09 -3.46
CA GLY A 187 11.39 -15.75 -4.78
C GLY A 187 11.78 -14.83 -5.94
N MET A 188 11.66 -13.52 -5.80
CA MET A 188 12.11 -12.51 -6.75
C MET A 188 13.56 -12.05 -6.53
N GLY A 189 14.26 -12.58 -5.51
CA GLY A 189 15.66 -12.30 -5.23
C GLY A 189 15.94 -11.33 -4.09
N ALA A 190 14.92 -10.88 -3.36
CA ALA A 190 15.11 -10.13 -2.11
C ALA A 190 15.86 -10.98 -1.08
N ARG A 191 16.66 -10.36 -0.25
CA ARG A 191 17.38 -11.03 0.84
C ARG A 191 16.91 -10.49 2.18
N ARG A 192 16.53 -11.38 3.08
CA ARG A 192 16.24 -11.05 4.47
C ARG A 192 17.50 -11.02 5.31
N THR A 193 17.59 -10.06 6.21
CA THR A 193 18.58 -10.02 7.29
C THR A 193 17.82 -9.90 8.60
N GLU A 194 18.03 -10.90 9.48
CA GLU A 194 17.57 -10.83 10.85
C GLU A 194 18.46 -9.90 11.65
N GLY A 195 17.85 -8.99 12.41
CA GLY A 195 18.54 -8.13 13.35
C GLY A 195 17.90 -6.76 13.50
N ARG A 196 18.34 -6.06 14.52
CA ARG A 196 17.86 -4.73 14.88
C ARG A 196 18.87 -3.67 14.47
N VAL A 197 18.42 -2.63 13.77
CA VAL A 197 19.21 -1.44 13.48
C VAL A 197 19.23 -0.56 14.72
N VAL A 198 20.44 -0.21 15.19
CA VAL A 198 20.65 0.63 16.38
C VAL A 198 21.22 2.00 16.05
N ALA A 199 21.82 2.18 14.87
CA ALA A 199 22.27 3.50 14.41
C ALA A 199 22.23 3.61 12.89
N VAL A 200 22.04 4.85 12.44
CA VAL A 200 22.08 5.26 11.02
C VAL A 200 23.27 6.18 10.84
N ASN A 201 24.25 5.74 10.05
CA ASN A 201 25.45 6.52 9.78
C ASN A 201 25.23 7.31 8.47
N ARG A 202 25.50 8.62 8.56
CA ARG A 202 25.31 9.55 7.45
C ARG A 202 26.62 10.18 7.05
N ASP A 203 26.77 10.45 5.76
CA ASP A 203 27.82 11.32 5.25
C ASP A 203 27.73 12.72 5.87
N GLY A 204 28.87 13.25 6.33
CA GLY A 204 28.91 14.53 7.04
C GLY A 204 28.70 15.76 6.16
N GLU A 205 28.82 15.64 4.83
CA GLU A 205 28.68 16.74 3.88
C GLU A 205 27.32 16.70 3.18
N SER A 206 26.92 15.53 2.62
CA SER A 206 25.66 15.38 1.89
C SER A 206 24.46 15.08 2.80
N GLY A 207 24.71 14.46 3.97
CA GLY A 207 23.66 13.96 4.85
C GLY A 207 23.04 12.63 4.40
N ASP A 208 23.52 12.05 3.31
CA ASP A 208 23.05 10.76 2.78
C ASP A 208 23.37 9.63 3.75
N ILE A 209 22.53 8.59 3.74
CA ILE A 209 22.76 7.41 4.57
C ILE A 209 23.81 6.53 3.89
N GLU A 210 24.97 6.34 4.54
CA GLU A 210 26.05 5.50 4.05
C GLU A 210 25.97 4.07 4.58
N SER A 211 25.56 3.91 5.82
CA SER A 211 25.48 2.59 6.45
C SER A 211 24.53 2.54 7.63
N LEU A 212 24.16 1.32 8.00
CA LEU A 212 23.37 1.00 9.19
C LEU A 212 24.22 0.16 10.13
N THR A 213 24.18 0.50 11.42
CA THR A 213 24.81 -0.32 12.46
C THR A 213 23.76 -1.22 13.09
N MET A 214 24.05 -2.51 13.13
CA MET A 214 23.21 -3.54 13.73
C MET A 214 23.53 -3.72 15.20
N GLU A 215 22.59 -4.21 15.99
CA GLU A 215 22.76 -4.46 17.45
C GLU A 215 23.91 -5.43 17.77
N ASN A 216 24.18 -6.38 16.88
CA ASN A 216 25.32 -7.31 17.01
C ASN A 216 26.68 -6.67 16.67
N GLY A 217 26.73 -5.38 16.35
CA GLY A 217 27.93 -4.62 15.98
C GLY A 217 28.27 -4.66 14.49
N ASP A 218 27.56 -5.43 13.65
CA ASP A 218 27.78 -5.45 12.22
C ASP A 218 27.40 -4.11 11.59
N THR A 219 28.12 -3.73 10.53
CA THR A 219 27.81 -2.55 9.74
C THR A 219 27.42 -2.96 8.33
N MET A 220 26.26 -2.48 7.88
CA MET A 220 25.75 -2.73 6.52
C MET A 220 25.79 -1.44 5.69
N THR A 221 26.60 -1.43 4.64
CA THR A 221 26.65 -0.31 3.68
C THR A 221 25.54 -0.42 2.66
N LEU A 222 25.02 0.72 2.21
CA LEU A 222 23.93 0.84 1.23
C LEU A 222 24.11 2.08 0.37
N ASP A 223 23.39 2.11 -0.74
CA ASP A 223 23.33 3.27 -1.64
C ASP A 223 21.95 3.94 -1.59
N PHE A 224 20.93 3.20 -1.13
CA PHE A 224 19.56 3.71 -0.94
C PHE A 224 18.85 2.99 0.21
N ALA A 225 18.21 3.74 1.08
CA ALA A 225 17.38 3.21 2.17
C ALA A 225 15.91 3.59 2.02
N ALA A 226 15.02 2.63 2.24
CA ALA A 226 13.61 2.85 2.49
C ALA A 226 13.28 2.36 3.92
N SER A 227 12.63 3.20 4.73
CA SER A 227 12.21 2.81 6.08
C SER A 227 10.71 2.85 6.21
N THR A 228 10.15 1.81 6.83
CA THR A 228 8.73 1.73 7.20
C THR A 228 8.53 1.95 8.70
N ILE A 229 9.63 2.25 9.40
CA ILE A 229 9.66 2.62 10.82
C ILE A 229 10.39 3.96 10.98
N SER A 230 10.19 4.66 12.10
CA SER A 230 10.98 5.85 12.41
C SER A 230 12.43 5.45 12.70
N LEU A 231 13.35 5.97 11.91
CA LEU A 231 14.80 5.88 12.15
C LEU A 231 15.24 7.16 12.89
N SER A 232 14.86 7.27 14.16
CA SER A 232 15.24 8.40 15.04
C SER A 232 16.60 8.20 15.66
#